data_f091fe086c93df425a411d04c4ce67e0
#
_entry.id   f091fe086c93df425a411d04c4ce67e0
#
_cell.length_a   1.000
_cell.length_b   1.000
_cell.length_c   1.000
_cell.angle_alpha   90.00
_cell.angle_beta   90.00
_cell.angle_gamma   90.00
#
_symmetry.space_group_name_H-M   'P 1'
#
loop_
_entity.id
_entity.type
_entity.pdbx_description
1 polymer ?
#
loop_
_entity_poly.entity_id
_entity_poly.type
_entity_poly.pdbx_seq_one_letter_code
_entity_poly.pdbx_strand_id
1 'polypeptide(L)'
;MSAGDYPLCFFYRGDVSLLNTKKIAVIGTRNATHEIQVREEKLVDALVEKRMTIVSGLANGCDSIAHSRCVERGGKTIAILPSPVWRVIPDSKIALAEDIVRSGGLLLSEYYTVAGKTELTPRYVRRDHLQAMLSDGVVLVASREDGGSRFAVNYALDEILLVYILCNLYLRKTTHHF
;
A
#
# COMPACT_ATOMS: atom_id res chain seq x y z
N MET A 1 2.76 -0.06 21.10
CA MET A 1 1.75 0.86 20.50
C MET A 1 0.92 1.49 21.59
N SER A 2 0.69 2.79 21.53
CA SER A 2 -0.26 3.45 22.43
C SER A 2 -1.70 3.17 21.97
N ALA A 3 -2.66 3.15 22.90
CA ALA A 3 -4.07 2.92 22.58
C ALA A 3 -4.69 3.95 21.59
N GLY A 4 -3.94 4.99 21.20
CA GLY A 4 -4.35 6.01 20.25
C GLY A 4 -3.97 5.74 18.79
N ASP A 5 -3.27 4.64 18.50
CA ASP A 5 -2.75 4.35 17.16
C ASP A 5 -3.74 3.56 16.29
N TYR A 6 -4.79 3.00 16.85
CA TYR A 6 -5.80 2.27 16.09
C TYR A 6 -6.91 3.20 15.60
N PRO A 7 -7.37 3.03 14.33
CA PRO A 7 -8.52 3.78 13.83
C PRO A 7 -9.80 3.37 14.58
N LEU A 8 -10.63 4.36 14.91
CA LEU A 8 -11.92 4.12 15.56
C LEU A 8 -12.94 3.50 14.62
N CYS A 9 -12.84 3.81 13.33
CA CYS A 9 -13.71 3.28 12.29
C CYS A 9 -13.04 3.35 10.93
N PHE A 10 -13.55 2.56 9.99
CA PHE A 10 -13.19 2.63 8.58
C PHE A 10 -14.42 2.91 7.72
N PHE A 11 -14.22 3.71 6.68
CA PHE A 11 -15.14 3.87 5.56
C PHE A 11 -14.66 3.00 4.42
N TYR A 12 -15.55 2.31 3.74
CA TYR A 12 -15.17 1.38 2.69
C TYR A 12 -16.11 1.42 1.48
N ARG A 13 -15.57 0.92 0.35
CA ARG A 13 -16.31 0.67 -0.89
C ARG A 13 -15.74 -0.57 -1.57
N GLY A 14 -16.55 -1.57 -1.83
CA GLY A 14 -16.14 -2.86 -2.39
C GLY A 14 -16.31 -4.01 -1.41
N ASP A 15 -15.50 -5.06 -1.56
CA ASP A 15 -15.61 -6.30 -0.80
C ASP A 15 -14.86 -6.25 0.53
N VAL A 16 -15.57 -5.97 1.61
CA VAL A 16 -15.01 -5.89 2.97
C VAL A 16 -14.50 -7.24 3.49
N SER A 17 -14.95 -8.37 2.92
CA SER A 17 -14.50 -9.71 3.33
C SER A 17 -12.99 -9.92 3.11
N LEU A 18 -12.37 -9.12 2.22
CA LEU A 18 -10.93 -9.13 1.97
C LEU A 18 -10.09 -8.78 3.21
N LEU A 19 -10.68 -8.11 4.22
CA LEU A 19 -9.99 -7.85 5.49
C LEU A 19 -9.66 -9.15 6.26
N ASN A 20 -10.33 -10.26 5.95
CA ASN A 20 -10.10 -11.56 6.58
C ASN A 20 -9.17 -12.49 5.76
N THR A 21 -8.65 -12.03 4.63
CA THR A 21 -7.73 -12.82 3.79
C THR A 21 -6.27 -12.64 4.22
N LYS A 22 -5.38 -13.49 3.72
CA LYS A 22 -3.92 -13.25 3.82
C LYS A 22 -3.52 -12.10 2.90
N LYS A 23 -2.81 -11.13 3.44
CA LYS A 23 -2.52 -9.86 2.79
C LYS A 23 -1.04 -9.51 2.83
N ILE A 24 -0.54 -8.98 1.72
CA ILE A 24 0.81 -8.43 1.62
C ILE A 24 0.73 -6.96 1.17
N ALA A 25 1.32 -6.07 1.94
CA ALA A 25 1.51 -4.70 1.50
C ALA A 25 2.64 -4.64 0.46
N VAL A 26 2.36 -4.06 -0.70
CA VAL A 26 3.34 -3.79 -1.76
C VAL A 26 3.46 -2.28 -1.88
N ILE A 27 4.63 -1.76 -1.52
CA ILE A 27 4.88 -0.33 -1.41
C ILE A 27 6.19 0.05 -2.10
N GLY A 28 6.31 1.31 -2.51
CA GLY A 28 7.53 1.76 -3.13
C GLY A 28 7.52 3.21 -3.59
N THR A 29 8.46 3.53 -4.46
CA THR A 29 8.65 4.88 -5.00
C THR A 29 7.49 5.33 -5.88
N ARG A 30 7.20 6.62 -5.83
CA ARG A 30 6.24 7.25 -6.75
C ARG A 30 6.77 7.40 -8.19
N ASN A 31 8.09 7.28 -8.38
CA ASN A 31 8.78 7.40 -9.66
C ASN A 31 9.42 6.06 -10.02
N ALA A 32 8.61 5.05 -10.34
CA ALA A 32 9.08 3.75 -10.77
C ALA A 32 9.69 3.83 -12.20
N THR A 33 10.92 3.33 -12.35
CA THR A 33 11.52 3.12 -13.67
C THR A 33 10.92 1.88 -14.33
N HIS A 34 11.13 1.71 -15.63
CA HIS A 34 10.68 0.49 -16.33
C HIS A 34 11.24 -0.79 -15.70
N GLU A 35 12.49 -0.77 -15.25
CA GLU A 35 13.10 -1.94 -14.58
C GLU A 35 12.38 -2.27 -13.25
N ILE A 36 12.04 -1.26 -12.45
CA ILE A 36 11.26 -1.41 -11.22
C ILE A 36 9.88 -1.99 -11.55
N GLN A 37 9.21 -1.45 -12.56
CA GLN A 37 7.90 -1.92 -13.00
C GLN A 37 7.94 -3.42 -13.36
N VAL A 38 8.86 -3.85 -14.21
CA VAL A 38 8.98 -5.26 -14.63
C VAL A 38 9.20 -6.20 -13.43
N ARG A 39 10.02 -5.78 -12.46
CA ARG A 39 10.27 -6.58 -11.25
C ARG A 39 9.03 -6.66 -10.36
N GLU A 40 8.34 -5.53 -10.20
CA GLU A 40 7.13 -5.45 -9.39
C GLU A 40 5.99 -6.27 -9.99
N GLU A 41 5.78 -6.20 -11.29
CA GLU A 41 4.78 -7.01 -12.01
C GLU A 41 5.01 -8.52 -11.79
N LYS A 42 6.25 -8.98 -11.86
CA LYS A 42 6.59 -10.39 -11.55
C LYS A 42 6.31 -10.77 -10.10
N LEU A 43 6.60 -9.86 -9.17
CA LEU A 43 6.26 -10.06 -7.76
C LEU A 43 4.75 -10.18 -7.57
N VAL A 44 3.98 -9.25 -8.14
CA VAL A 44 2.51 -9.26 -8.04
C VAL A 44 1.93 -10.52 -8.66
N ASP A 45 2.44 -10.96 -9.82
CA ASP A 45 2.04 -12.24 -10.44
C ASP A 45 2.21 -13.41 -9.46
N ALA A 46 3.38 -13.53 -8.84
CA ALA A 46 3.66 -14.60 -7.87
C ALA A 46 2.77 -14.51 -6.62
N LEU A 47 2.43 -13.30 -6.14
CA LEU A 47 1.53 -13.13 -5.00
C LEU A 47 0.09 -13.49 -5.36
N VAL A 48 -0.38 -13.12 -6.55
CA VAL A 48 -1.72 -13.47 -7.06
C VAL A 48 -1.86 -14.99 -7.25
N GLU A 49 -0.85 -15.65 -7.81
CA GLU A 49 -0.82 -17.12 -7.92
C GLU A 49 -0.95 -17.82 -6.57
N LYS A 50 -0.38 -17.22 -5.51
CA LYS A 50 -0.50 -17.69 -4.12
C LYS A 50 -1.80 -17.25 -3.44
N ARG A 51 -2.72 -16.63 -4.17
CA ARG A 51 -4.01 -16.11 -3.67
C ARG A 51 -3.83 -15.11 -2.50
N MET A 52 -2.73 -14.36 -2.49
CA MET A 52 -2.53 -13.28 -1.53
C MET A 52 -3.28 -12.03 -1.99
N THR A 53 -3.94 -11.37 -1.07
CA THR A 53 -4.53 -10.05 -1.33
C THR A 53 -3.43 -8.98 -1.27
N ILE A 54 -3.35 -8.15 -2.30
CA ILE A 54 -2.40 -7.04 -2.35
C ILE A 54 -2.97 -5.84 -1.58
N VAL A 55 -2.19 -5.26 -0.69
CA VAL A 55 -2.53 -4.00 -0.01
C VAL A 55 -1.59 -2.91 -0.53
N SER A 56 -2.12 -1.78 -0.95
CA SER A 56 -1.30 -0.63 -1.35
C SER A 56 -2.10 0.68 -1.23
N GLY A 57 -1.47 1.81 -1.59
CA GLY A 57 -2.01 3.13 -1.26
C GLY A 57 -2.59 3.91 -2.42
N LEU A 58 -2.64 3.35 -3.61
CA LEU A 58 -3.15 4.02 -4.83
C LEU A 58 -2.38 5.29 -5.23
N ALA A 59 -1.14 5.46 -4.78
CA ALA A 59 -0.27 6.55 -5.21
C ALA A 59 0.31 6.27 -6.63
N ASN A 60 0.98 7.26 -7.21
CA ASN A 60 1.74 7.06 -8.44
C ASN A 60 2.89 6.05 -8.22
N GLY A 61 3.41 5.48 -9.30
CA GLY A 61 4.52 4.52 -9.27
C GLY A 61 4.11 3.15 -8.74
N CYS A 62 4.86 2.61 -7.79
CA CYS A 62 4.71 1.24 -7.31
C CYS A 62 3.27 0.91 -6.86
N ASP A 63 2.63 1.78 -6.08
CA ASP A 63 1.26 1.51 -5.62
C ASP A 63 0.29 1.25 -6.78
N SER A 64 0.39 2.09 -7.83
CA SER A 64 -0.47 1.94 -9.02
C SER A 64 -0.13 0.71 -9.84
N ILE A 65 1.16 0.38 -9.97
CA ILE A 65 1.63 -0.81 -10.68
C ILE A 65 1.09 -2.05 -9.97
N ALA A 66 1.23 -2.13 -8.64
CA ALA A 66 0.74 -3.23 -7.85
C ALA A 66 -0.77 -3.45 -8.03
N HIS A 67 -1.58 -2.39 -7.94
CA HIS A 67 -3.01 -2.48 -8.11
C HIS A 67 -3.41 -2.87 -9.54
N SER A 68 -2.86 -2.18 -10.55
CA SER A 68 -3.17 -2.45 -11.96
C SER A 68 -2.83 -3.90 -12.33
N ARG A 69 -1.62 -4.34 -11.99
CA ARG A 69 -1.19 -5.71 -12.28
C ARG A 69 -2.03 -6.75 -11.56
N CYS A 70 -2.39 -6.51 -10.30
CA CYS A 70 -3.26 -7.40 -9.54
C CYS A 70 -4.65 -7.54 -10.20
N VAL A 71 -5.26 -6.43 -10.63
CA VAL A 71 -6.56 -6.43 -11.34
C VAL A 71 -6.44 -7.16 -12.68
N GLU A 72 -5.40 -6.88 -13.48
CA GLU A 72 -5.14 -7.57 -14.77
C GLU A 72 -5.03 -9.08 -14.61
N ARG A 73 -4.45 -9.55 -13.52
CA ARG A 73 -4.27 -10.98 -13.22
C ARG A 73 -5.48 -11.61 -12.53
N GLY A 74 -6.57 -10.88 -12.33
CA GLY A 74 -7.77 -11.35 -11.64
C GLY A 74 -7.58 -11.56 -10.14
N GLY A 75 -6.53 -10.97 -9.56
CA GLY A 75 -6.23 -11.00 -8.13
C GLY A 75 -7.15 -10.08 -7.32
N LYS A 76 -6.97 -10.10 -6.00
CA LYS A 76 -7.71 -9.25 -5.06
C LYS A 76 -6.80 -8.19 -4.46
N THR A 77 -7.29 -6.95 -4.39
CA THR A 77 -6.50 -5.85 -3.86
C THR A 77 -7.31 -4.88 -3.00
N ILE A 78 -6.65 -4.32 -1.99
CA ILE A 78 -7.18 -3.33 -1.06
C ILE A 78 -6.39 -2.04 -1.25
N ALA A 79 -7.05 -0.98 -1.65
CA ALA A 79 -6.46 0.35 -1.73
C ALA A 79 -6.79 1.17 -0.48
N ILE A 80 -5.77 1.60 0.26
CA ILE A 80 -5.92 2.44 1.46
C ILE A 80 -5.71 3.90 1.06
N LEU A 81 -6.72 4.74 1.32
CA LEU A 81 -6.78 6.10 0.83
C LEU A 81 -6.53 7.13 1.94
N PRO A 82 -5.82 8.23 1.65
CA PRO A 82 -5.68 9.39 2.55
C PRO A 82 -6.89 10.33 2.49
N SER A 83 -7.90 9.98 1.71
CA SER A 83 -9.11 10.75 1.42
C SER A 83 -10.35 9.88 1.60
N PRO A 84 -11.55 10.46 1.68
CA PRO A 84 -12.79 9.68 1.68
C PRO A 84 -12.89 8.73 0.49
N VAL A 85 -13.49 7.57 0.67
CA VAL A 85 -13.65 6.56 -0.41
C VAL A 85 -14.49 7.06 -1.60
N TRP A 86 -15.29 8.10 -1.40
CA TRP A 86 -16.08 8.77 -2.45
C TRP A 86 -15.31 9.90 -3.16
N ARG A 87 -14.10 10.26 -2.68
CA ARG A 87 -13.23 11.32 -3.25
C ARG A 87 -11.80 10.83 -3.37
N VAL A 88 -11.54 10.04 -4.41
CA VAL A 88 -10.20 9.52 -4.71
C VAL A 88 -9.26 10.67 -5.10
N ILE A 89 -8.07 10.69 -4.53
CA ILE A 89 -6.98 11.62 -4.85
C ILE A 89 -5.67 10.86 -5.10
N PRO A 90 -4.89 11.27 -6.12
CA PRO A 90 -5.19 12.28 -7.14
C PRO A 90 -6.28 11.80 -8.13
N ASP A 91 -6.92 12.74 -8.83
CA ASP A 91 -8.00 12.43 -9.77
C ASP A 91 -7.58 11.46 -10.88
N SER A 92 -6.31 11.43 -11.24
CA SER A 92 -5.74 10.47 -12.20
C SER A 92 -5.87 8.99 -11.76
N LYS A 93 -6.23 8.72 -10.51
CA LYS A 93 -6.41 7.37 -9.94
C LYS A 93 -7.87 6.93 -9.85
N ILE A 94 -8.81 7.79 -10.23
CA ILE A 94 -10.24 7.48 -10.16
C ILE A 94 -10.55 6.23 -10.99
N ALA A 95 -10.06 6.16 -12.23
CA ALA A 95 -10.30 5.00 -13.10
C ALA A 95 -9.79 3.70 -12.48
N LEU A 96 -8.56 3.70 -11.94
CA LEU A 96 -7.99 2.52 -11.28
C LEU A 96 -8.76 2.14 -10.01
N ALA A 97 -9.23 3.11 -9.24
CA ALA A 97 -10.07 2.84 -8.07
C ALA A 97 -11.39 2.17 -8.45
N GLU A 98 -12.02 2.61 -9.55
CA GLU A 98 -13.23 1.97 -10.09
C GLU A 98 -12.95 0.53 -10.57
N ASP A 99 -11.82 0.30 -11.24
CA ASP A 99 -11.41 -1.04 -11.69
C ASP A 99 -11.16 -1.98 -10.50
N ILE A 100 -10.53 -1.50 -9.43
CA ILE A 100 -10.36 -2.24 -8.17
C ILE A 100 -11.72 -2.71 -7.64
N VAL A 101 -12.67 -1.80 -7.47
CA VAL A 101 -14.00 -2.14 -6.95
C VAL A 101 -14.73 -3.10 -7.88
N ARG A 102 -14.70 -2.86 -9.19
CA ARG A 102 -15.35 -3.68 -10.20
C ARG A 102 -14.80 -5.11 -10.27
N SER A 103 -13.50 -5.29 -10.01
CA SER A 103 -12.86 -6.61 -9.92
C SER A 103 -13.09 -7.33 -8.58
N GLY A 104 -13.92 -6.76 -7.69
CA GLY A 104 -14.18 -7.30 -6.36
C GLY A 104 -13.04 -7.03 -5.37
N GLY A 105 -12.34 -5.92 -5.54
CA GLY A 105 -11.40 -5.37 -4.57
C GLY A 105 -12.07 -4.42 -3.57
N LEU A 106 -11.27 -3.73 -2.77
CA LEU A 106 -11.71 -2.88 -1.67
C LEU A 106 -10.99 -1.54 -1.69
N LEU A 107 -11.73 -0.44 -1.53
CA LEU A 107 -11.21 0.86 -1.13
C LEU A 107 -11.48 1.04 0.37
N LEU A 108 -10.50 1.49 1.12
CA LEU A 108 -10.57 1.67 2.57
C LEU A 108 -9.99 3.02 2.98
N SER A 109 -10.63 3.69 3.94
CA SER A 109 -10.15 4.98 4.48
C SER A 109 -10.58 5.17 5.92
N GLU A 110 -9.77 5.87 6.72
CA GLU A 110 -10.16 6.40 8.05
C GLU A 110 -10.94 7.72 7.95
N TYR A 111 -11.04 8.32 6.76
CA TYR A 111 -11.53 9.69 6.60
C TYR A 111 -12.89 9.75 5.92
N TYR A 112 -13.77 10.54 6.52
CA TYR A 112 -15.06 10.92 5.93
C TYR A 112 -15.01 12.29 5.25
N THR A 113 -14.09 13.16 5.69
CA THR A 113 -13.97 14.53 5.19
C THR A 113 -12.77 14.71 4.27
N VAL A 114 -12.89 15.57 3.27
CA VAL A 114 -11.78 15.97 2.40
C VAL A 114 -10.75 16.78 3.21
N ALA A 115 -9.47 16.43 3.03
CA ALA A 115 -8.38 17.11 3.72
C ALA A 115 -8.17 18.54 3.22
N GLY A 116 -7.92 19.47 4.12
CA GLY A 116 -7.29 20.74 3.80
C GLY A 116 -5.82 20.55 3.39
N LYS A 117 -5.20 21.59 2.82
CA LYS A 117 -3.80 21.51 2.33
C LYS A 117 -2.81 21.06 3.41
N THR A 118 -2.98 21.51 4.65
CA THR A 118 -2.10 21.19 5.78
C THR A 118 -2.31 19.81 6.37
N GLU A 119 -3.49 19.22 6.16
CA GLU A 119 -3.87 17.92 6.71
C GLU A 119 -3.46 16.74 5.81
N LEU A 120 -3.22 17.00 4.54
CA LEU A 120 -3.05 15.95 3.54
C LEU A 120 -1.76 15.14 3.79
N THR A 121 -0.66 15.81 4.12
CA THR A 121 0.62 15.13 4.39
C THR A 121 0.55 14.19 5.60
N PRO A 122 0.03 14.61 6.78
CA PRO A 122 -0.22 13.70 7.89
C PRO A 122 -1.10 12.50 7.52
N ARG A 123 -2.14 12.71 6.70
CA ARG A 123 -3.01 11.62 6.24
C ARG A 123 -2.29 10.61 5.35
N TYR A 124 -1.33 11.04 4.52
CA TYR A 124 -0.48 10.13 3.75
C TYR A 124 0.39 9.26 4.67
N VAL A 125 1.04 9.86 5.67
CA VAL A 125 1.85 9.11 6.64
C VAL A 125 1.00 8.10 7.41
N ARG A 126 -0.16 8.53 7.88
CA ARG A 126 -1.10 7.64 8.58
C ARG A 126 -1.57 6.48 7.71
N ARG A 127 -1.89 6.74 6.45
CA ARG A 127 -2.28 5.73 5.48
C ARG A 127 -1.15 4.70 5.24
N ASP A 128 0.11 5.15 5.20
CA ASP A 128 1.27 4.27 5.03
C ASP A 128 1.43 3.31 6.22
N HIS A 129 1.17 3.76 7.45
CA HIS A 129 1.11 2.90 8.64
C HIS A 129 -0.02 1.86 8.50
N LEU A 130 -1.21 2.26 8.03
CA LEU A 130 -2.33 1.35 7.86
C LEU A 130 -2.07 0.25 6.84
N GLN A 131 -1.30 0.51 5.78
CA GLN A 131 -0.91 -0.53 4.83
C GLN A 131 -0.13 -1.65 5.53
N ALA A 132 0.83 -1.30 6.38
CA ALA A 132 1.58 -2.28 7.16
C ALA A 132 0.70 -2.97 8.21
N MET A 133 -0.06 -2.20 8.99
CA MET A 133 -0.89 -2.70 10.09
C MET A 133 -1.96 -3.70 9.64
N LEU A 134 -2.53 -3.51 8.44
CA LEU A 134 -3.57 -4.39 7.89
C LEU A 134 -3.00 -5.59 7.12
N SER A 135 -1.69 -5.76 7.05
CA SER A 135 -1.03 -6.78 6.25
C SER A 135 -0.27 -7.79 7.11
N ASP A 136 -0.13 -9.03 6.60
CA ASP A 136 0.66 -10.08 7.23
C ASP A 136 2.17 -9.91 6.96
N GLY A 137 2.53 -9.00 6.05
CA GLY A 137 3.90 -8.63 5.73
C GLY A 137 3.96 -7.46 4.74
N VAL A 138 5.16 -6.89 4.59
CA VAL A 138 5.41 -5.73 3.74
C VAL A 138 6.51 -6.04 2.75
N VAL A 139 6.30 -5.75 1.48
CA VAL A 139 7.35 -5.76 0.44
C VAL A 139 7.63 -4.33 0.01
N LEU A 140 8.86 -3.89 0.26
CA LEU A 140 9.40 -2.65 -0.30
C LEU A 140 10.03 -2.95 -1.67
N VAL A 141 9.37 -2.51 -2.73
CA VAL A 141 9.83 -2.72 -4.11
C VAL A 141 11.03 -1.85 -4.43
N ALA A 142 10.91 -0.56 -4.18
CA ALA A 142 11.98 0.42 -4.32
C ALA A 142 11.67 1.65 -3.50
N SER A 143 12.69 2.28 -2.93
CA SER A 143 12.55 3.54 -2.19
C SER A 143 13.77 4.44 -2.41
N ARG A 144 13.55 5.75 -2.32
CA ARG A 144 14.64 6.73 -2.12
C ARG A 144 14.92 6.83 -0.62
N GLU A 145 16.14 7.26 -0.26
CA GLU A 145 16.53 7.43 1.15
C GLU A 145 15.59 8.34 1.95
N ASP A 146 15.03 9.37 1.28
CA ASP A 146 14.07 10.34 1.82
C ASP A 146 12.61 10.00 1.50
N GLY A 147 12.34 8.82 0.93
CA GLY A 147 11.02 8.41 0.45
C GLY A 147 10.00 8.15 1.55
N GLY A 148 8.72 8.47 1.27
CA GLY A 148 7.60 8.25 2.19
C GLY A 148 7.37 6.77 2.57
N SER A 149 7.69 5.83 1.68
CA SER A 149 7.57 4.38 1.91
C SER A 149 8.32 3.87 3.15
N ARG A 150 9.33 4.64 3.65
CA ARG A 150 10.04 4.32 4.90
C ARG A 150 9.11 4.28 6.12
N PHE A 151 8.02 5.05 6.13
CA PHE A 151 7.09 5.06 7.27
C PHE A 151 6.39 3.72 7.44
N ALA A 152 5.93 3.11 6.35
CA ALA A 152 5.33 1.78 6.39
C ALA A 152 6.36 0.70 6.77
N VAL A 153 7.60 0.80 6.25
CA VAL A 153 8.68 -0.14 6.57
C VAL A 153 9.09 -0.06 8.03
N ASN A 154 9.33 1.15 8.55
CA ASN A 154 9.70 1.33 9.95
C ASN A 154 8.60 0.81 10.87
N TYR A 155 7.34 1.12 10.59
CA TYR A 155 6.22 0.57 11.34
C TYR A 155 6.21 -0.96 11.32
N ALA A 156 6.40 -1.58 10.16
CA ALA A 156 6.43 -3.04 10.03
C ALA A 156 7.60 -3.67 10.80
N LEU A 157 8.76 -3.02 10.84
CA LEU A 157 9.93 -3.48 11.61
C LEU A 157 9.68 -3.38 13.12
N ASP A 158 9.05 -2.30 13.59
CA ASP A 158 8.71 -2.10 15.00
C ASP A 158 7.67 -3.12 15.49
N GLU A 159 6.77 -3.58 14.63
CA GLU A 159 5.72 -4.56 14.95
C GLU A 159 6.12 -6.02 14.64
N ILE A 160 7.40 -6.28 14.34
CA ILE A 160 7.92 -7.64 14.02
C ILE A 160 7.19 -8.27 12.82
N LEU A 161 6.72 -7.47 11.87
CA LEU A 161 6.16 -7.96 10.62
C LEU A 161 7.27 -8.38 9.66
N LEU A 162 6.97 -9.37 8.82
CA LEU A 162 7.90 -9.83 7.79
C LEU A 162 8.10 -8.72 6.74
N VAL A 163 9.33 -8.20 6.64
CA VAL A 163 9.69 -7.16 5.67
C VAL A 163 10.62 -7.73 4.62
N TYR A 164 10.21 -7.68 3.35
CA TYR A 164 11.05 -8.01 2.21
C TYR A 164 11.46 -6.74 1.46
N ILE A 165 12.74 -6.64 1.11
CA ILE A 165 13.27 -5.56 0.29
C ILE A 165 13.69 -6.14 -1.05
N LEU A 166 12.97 -5.77 -2.12
CA LEU A 166 13.19 -6.32 -3.46
C LEU A 166 14.34 -5.64 -4.21
N CYS A 167 14.72 -4.42 -3.82
CA CYS A 167 15.68 -3.59 -4.54
C CYS A 167 17.04 -3.52 -3.87
N ASN A 168 18.09 -4.01 -4.58
CA ASN A 168 19.48 -3.99 -4.14
C ASN A 168 20.16 -2.61 -4.29
N LEU A 169 19.44 -1.54 -4.58
CA LEU A 169 20.03 -0.27 -5.01
C LEU A 169 20.33 0.72 -3.89
N TYR A 170 19.93 0.51 -2.63
CA TYR A 170 20.20 1.43 -1.52
C TYR A 170 20.34 0.78 -0.13
N LEU A 171 20.98 -0.40 -0.04
CA LEU A 171 21.48 -0.88 1.24
C LEU A 171 22.96 -0.50 1.39
N ARG A 172 23.25 0.76 1.71
CA ARG A 172 24.45 1.06 2.49
C ARG A 172 24.18 0.57 3.91
N LYS A 173 24.85 -0.55 4.22
CA LYS A 173 25.12 -1.13 5.53
C LYS A 173 24.58 -0.33 6.73
N THR A 174 23.49 -0.76 7.30
CA THR A 174 23.30 -0.71 8.74
C THR A 174 23.59 -2.10 9.28
N THR A 175 24.87 -2.38 9.51
CA THR A 175 25.29 -3.44 10.41
C THR A 175 24.94 -2.96 11.81
N HIS A 176 23.80 -3.37 12.34
CA HIS A 176 23.62 -3.42 13.78
C HIS A 176 24.26 -4.72 14.26
N HIS A 177 25.37 -4.58 14.94
CA HIS A 177 25.93 -5.62 15.79
C HIS A 177 24.90 -5.93 16.88
N PHE A 178 24.59 -7.21 17.01
CA PHE A 178 24.02 -7.80 18.21
C PHE A 178 25.08 -7.84 19.31
#